data_907893f6c891df46f9a254a1da610206
#
_entry.id   907893f6c891df46f9a254a1da610206
#
_cell.length_a   1.000
_cell.length_b   1.000
_cell.length_c   1.000
_cell.angle_alpha   90.00
_cell.angle_beta   90.00
_cell.angle_gamma   90.00
#
_symmetry.space_group_name_H-M   'P 1'
#
loop_
_entity.id
_entity.type
_entity.pdbx_description
1 polymer ?
#
loop_
_entity_poly.entity_id
_entity_poly.type
_entity_poly.pdbx_seq_one_letter_code
_entity_poly.pdbx_strand_id
1 'polypeptide(L)'
;MARNRSQTRYHETTIKRSIINLRSTMYSTKENVNILTSLLVKAGITKAVVCPGSRNSPIVHNLCACPDIECYPVTDERSAGFFALGMTLADNEPVAICVTSGSALLNVAPAAAEAYYQNRPLIIISADRPAQWIGQKDGQTIQQHGALEPNVHKSVTLPEPNNDEERWYCNRLVNEAINACMLNGGGPVHINVPITEPLFDYSTVNLPDERRITLHQAVINDAEVYEIASNFFCGEKSMIVLGQMIPEVVGDALEAIEALKKVAVVIQEKLANDDICPSLPIDEALSIIEDDDSYRPDHLLYIGGCVVSKRLKHFLRKSKCKYSIIVDEQGNCCDTFMHATDVIQGAPTDVLGIFANETEGVERKVFVDKWDSVFTKAMAIREKITPRYSQLLAVKTFHKMMRELDIDGELFYGNSSSVRLGNIFSDQYIYVNRGVNGIEGSLSTAVGYAVAQQEEEDVYCIIGDLSFFYDQNALWNENLSPNLSILLLNNGGGGIFHQLPGLGRSPYRDSAIAAQHTTSAEGICQSHDIVYLSAHNTEELTKGLERFFNAEEGPVLLEVFTNPEDDAQALQDYYQSF
;
A
#
# COMPACT_ATOMS: atom_id res chain seq x y z
N MET A 1 -21.46 -28.17 -4.22
CA MET A 1 -20.61 -29.08 -3.40
C MET A 1 -19.36 -28.41 -2.87
N ALA A 2 -18.78 -27.42 -3.53
CA ALA A 2 -17.60 -26.66 -3.07
C ALA A 2 -17.95 -25.72 -1.90
N ARG A 3 -19.07 -25.00 -1.95
CA ARG A 3 -19.56 -24.14 -0.84
C ARG A 3 -19.65 -24.91 0.50
N ASN A 4 -19.98 -26.20 0.46
CA ASN A 4 -19.95 -27.05 1.65
C ASN A 4 -18.53 -27.41 2.11
N ARG A 5 -17.52 -27.39 1.23
CA ARG A 5 -16.12 -27.68 1.62
C ARG A 5 -15.42 -26.46 2.18
N SER A 6 -15.66 -25.25 1.63
CA SER A 6 -15.12 -23.99 2.18
C SER A 6 -15.77 -23.66 3.51
N GLN A 7 -17.10 -23.75 3.64
CA GLN A 7 -17.79 -23.62 4.93
C GLN A 7 -17.37 -24.70 5.93
N THR A 8 -17.10 -25.92 5.48
CA THR A 8 -16.61 -27.00 6.37
C THR A 8 -15.17 -26.74 6.81
N ARG A 9 -14.28 -26.26 5.93
CA ARG A 9 -12.91 -25.83 6.31
C ARG A 9 -12.94 -24.61 7.25
N TYR A 10 -13.73 -23.59 6.94
CA TYR A 10 -13.91 -22.41 7.80
C TYR A 10 -14.52 -22.80 9.16
N HIS A 11 -15.54 -23.64 9.18
CA HIS A 11 -16.10 -24.18 10.42
C HIS A 11 -15.11 -25.08 11.16
N GLU A 12 -14.31 -25.91 10.48
CA GLU A 12 -13.26 -26.71 11.12
C GLU A 12 -12.13 -25.84 11.67
N THR A 13 -11.76 -24.76 10.98
CA THR A 13 -10.75 -23.78 11.46
C THR A 13 -11.30 -22.99 12.65
N THR A 14 -12.55 -22.55 12.60
CA THR A 14 -13.24 -21.86 13.71
C THR A 14 -13.46 -22.81 14.90
N ILE A 15 -13.83 -24.07 14.66
CA ILE A 15 -13.96 -25.10 15.71
C ILE A 15 -12.59 -25.48 16.28
N LYS A 16 -11.54 -25.60 15.46
CA LYS A 16 -10.17 -25.79 15.95
C LYS A 16 -9.69 -24.61 16.78
N ARG A 17 -10.00 -23.36 16.36
CA ARG A 17 -9.77 -22.14 17.16
C ARG A 17 -10.51 -22.19 18.50
N SER A 18 -11.79 -22.60 18.51
CA SER A 18 -12.61 -22.73 19.74
C SER A 18 -12.12 -23.85 20.68
N ILE A 19 -11.55 -24.94 20.16
CA ILE A 19 -11.03 -26.06 20.96
C ILE A 19 -9.65 -25.72 21.55
N ILE A 20 -8.85 -24.89 20.89
CA ILE A 20 -7.56 -24.40 21.40
C ILE A 20 -7.81 -23.44 22.60
N ASN A 21 -8.88 -22.65 22.56
CA ASN A 21 -9.26 -21.72 23.64
C ASN A 21 -9.75 -22.40 24.94
N LEU A 22 -9.86 -23.71 25.01
CA LEU A 22 -10.28 -24.46 26.21
C LEU A 22 -9.11 -25.06 27.02
N ARG A 23 -7.87 -24.94 26.57
CA ARG A 23 -6.69 -25.26 27.39
C ARG A 23 -6.26 -23.99 28.11
N SER A 24 -5.98 -24.08 29.43
CA SER A 24 -5.36 -22.97 30.19
C SER A 24 -4.17 -22.42 29.40
N THR A 25 -4.32 -21.23 28.83
CA THR A 25 -3.29 -20.60 28.02
C THR A 25 -2.12 -20.26 28.93
N MET A 26 -1.00 -20.93 28.75
CA MET A 26 0.25 -20.63 29.42
C MET A 26 1.17 -19.92 28.44
N TYR A 27 1.91 -18.95 28.91
CA TYR A 27 2.87 -18.17 28.13
C TYR A 27 4.29 -18.70 28.28
N SER A 28 5.18 -18.26 27.43
CA SER A 28 6.60 -18.57 27.51
C SER A 28 7.18 -18.11 28.86
N THR A 29 8.24 -18.79 29.32
CA THR A 29 9.03 -18.34 30.48
C THR A 29 9.99 -17.20 30.16
N LYS A 30 10.06 -16.74 28.91
CA LYS A 30 10.95 -15.65 28.48
C LYS A 30 10.38 -14.29 28.86
N GLU A 31 11.06 -13.61 29.78
CA GLU A 31 10.54 -12.37 30.39
C GLU A 31 10.46 -11.23 29.37
N ASN A 32 11.48 -11.03 28.50
CA ASN A 32 11.42 -10.04 27.43
C ASN A 32 10.27 -10.28 26.45
N VAL A 33 9.94 -11.54 26.15
CA VAL A 33 8.80 -11.92 25.29
C VAL A 33 7.47 -11.60 26.01
N ASN A 34 7.37 -11.86 27.30
CA ASN A 34 6.18 -11.55 28.10
C ASN A 34 5.94 -10.03 28.23
N ILE A 35 7.01 -9.25 28.46
CA ILE A 35 6.97 -7.78 28.47
C ILE A 35 6.48 -7.25 27.12
N LEU A 36 7.08 -7.72 26.02
CA LEU A 36 6.69 -7.35 24.67
C LEU A 36 5.20 -7.63 24.41
N THR A 37 4.75 -8.86 24.67
CA THR A 37 3.35 -9.24 24.45
C THR A 37 2.38 -8.40 25.27
N SER A 38 2.67 -8.18 26.56
CA SER A 38 1.85 -7.33 27.44
C SER A 38 1.72 -5.90 26.91
N LEU A 39 2.82 -5.31 26.40
CA LEU A 39 2.81 -3.94 25.89
C LEU A 39 2.13 -3.81 24.53
N LEU A 40 2.22 -4.84 23.66
CA LEU A 40 1.45 -4.87 22.41
C LEU A 40 -0.05 -4.83 22.70
N VAL A 41 -0.54 -5.67 23.62
CA VAL A 41 -1.95 -5.68 24.04
C VAL A 41 -2.36 -4.31 24.61
N LYS A 42 -1.56 -3.75 25.52
CA LYS A 42 -1.86 -2.43 26.11
C LYS A 42 -1.81 -1.27 25.13
N ALA A 43 -1.13 -1.44 24.03
CA ALA A 43 -1.10 -0.46 22.93
C ALA A 43 -2.24 -0.64 21.93
N GLY A 44 -3.10 -1.65 22.12
CA GLY A 44 -4.23 -1.92 21.23
C GLY A 44 -3.85 -2.66 19.95
N ILE A 45 -2.69 -3.36 19.94
CA ILE A 45 -2.29 -4.16 18.77
C ILE A 45 -3.09 -5.48 18.79
N THR A 46 -4.02 -5.62 17.87
CA THR A 46 -4.96 -6.74 17.81
C THR A 46 -4.63 -7.79 16.76
N LYS A 47 -3.74 -7.47 15.80
CA LYS A 47 -3.40 -8.33 14.67
C LYS A 47 -1.91 -8.62 14.60
N ALA A 48 -1.54 -9.88 14.35
CA ALA A 48 -0.15 -10.29 14.17
C ALA A 48 0.02 -11.31 13.04
N VAL A 49 0.86 -11.00 12.06
CA VAL A 49 1.31 -11.94 11.03
C VAL A 49 2.52 -12.71 11.56
N VAL A 50 2.46 -14.04 11.52
CA VAL A 50 3.49 -14.89 12.14
C VAL A 50 4.12 -15.83 11.13
N CYS A 51 5.45 -15.80 11.02
CA CYS A 51 6.21 -16.70 10.16
C CYS A 51 6.75 -17.91 10.95
N PRO A 52 6.90 -19.08 10.30
CA PRO A 52 7.41 -20.26 10.96
C PRO A 52 8.88 -20.13 11.36
N GLY A 53 9.27 -20.75 12.46
CA GLY A 53 10.66 -20.80 12.92
C GLY A 53 10.77 -21.29 14.36
N SER A 54 11.95 -21.80 14.73
CA SER A 54 12.19 -22.29 16.08
C SER A 54 12.58 -21.18 17.06
N ARG A 55 13.41 -20.22 16.61
CA ARG A 55 13.90 -19.15 17.49
C ARG A 55 12.78 -18.17 17.90
N ASN A 56 11.84 -17.89 17.01
CA ASN A 56 10.69 -17.04 17.28
C ASN A 56 9.53 -17.78 17.96
N SER A 57 9.62 -19.09 18.17
CA SER A 57 8.51 -19.86 18.75
C SER A 57 8.01 -19.34 20.12
N PRO A 58 8.85 -18.81 21.04
CA PRO A 58 8.35 -18.21 22.26
C PRO A 58 7.46 -16.98 22.01
N ILE A 59 7.82 -16.16 21.00
CA ILE A 59 7.05 -14.97 20.61
C ILE A 59 5.74 -15.39 19.95
N VAL A 60 5.83 -16.25 18.91
CA VAL A 60 4.65 -16.76 18.18
C VAL A 60 3.67 -17.46 19.13
N HIS A 61 4.20 -18.27 20.06
CA HIS A 61 3.36 -18.93 21.06
C HIS A 61 2.60 -17.90 21.92
N ASN A 62 3.28 -16.88 22.43
CA ASN A 62 2.64 -15.85 23.25
C ASN A 62 1.59 -15.07 22.47
N LEU A 63 1.88 -14.67 21.24
CA LEU A 63 0.93 -13.96 20.38
C LEU A 63 -0.32 -14.80 20.11
N CYS A 64 -0.13 -16.08 19.72
CA CYS A 64 -1.24 -17.00 19.46
C CYS A 64 -2.02 -17.44 20.71
N ALA A 65 -1.38 -17.43 21.88
CA ALA A 65 -2.02 -17.76 23.16
C ALA A 65 -2.81 -16.57 23.76
N CYS A 66 -2.47 -15.35 23.34
CA CYS A 66 -3.13 -14.15 23.81
C CYS A 66 -4.51 -13.98 23.16
N PRO A 67 -5.60 -13.89 23.95
CA PRO A 67 -6.95 -13.77 23.39
C PRO A 67 -7.21 -12.41 22.70
N ASP A 68 -6.39 -11.40 23.02
CA ASP A 68 -6.53 -10.04 22.49
C ASP A 68 -5.80 -9.84 21.15
N ILE A 69 -5.07 -10.87 20.67
CA ILE A 69 -4.29 -10.79 19.41
C ILE A 69 -4.72 -11.92 18.47
N GLU A 70 -5.20 -11.56 17.31
CA GLU A 70 -5.46 -12.52 16.24
C GLU A 70 -4.19 -12.76 15.40
N CYS A 71 -3.83 -14.03 15.20
CA CYS A 71 -2.61 -14.43 14.50
C CYS A 71 -2.92 -15.01 13.12
N TYR A 72 -2.16 -14.53 12.13
CA TYR A 72 -2.25 -14.94 10.73
C TYR A 72 -0.93 -15.62 10.29
N PRO A 73 -0.89 -16.96 10.22
CA PRO A 73 0.31 -17.65 9.75
C PRO A 73 0.56 -17.43 8.26
N VAL A 74 1.75 -16.93 7.91
CA VAL A 74 2.23 -16.78 6.52
C VAL A 74 3.66 -17.29 6.45
N THR A 75 3.95 -18.17 5.49
CA THR A 75 5.23 -18.89 5.45
C THR A 75 6.38 -18.09 4.85
N ASP A 76 6.15 -17.39 3.73
CA ASP A 76 7.15 -16.55 3.07
C ASP A 76 7.20 -15.19 3.79
N GLU A 77 8.35 -14.84 4.36
CA GLU A 77 8.50 -13.61 5.17
C GLU A 77 8.32 -12.34 4.33
N ARG A 78 8.66 -12.34 3.04
CA ARG A 78 8.43 -11.20 2.15
C ARG A 78 6.94 -11.01 1.92
N SER A 79 6.22 -12.06 1.55
CA SER A 79 4.77 -12.03 1.43
C SER A 79 4.10 -11.65 2.76
N ALA A 80 4.59 -12.18 3.88
CA ALA A 80 4.10 -11.85 5.23
C ALA A 80 4.22 -10.36 5.55
N GLY A 81 5.34 -9.73 5.16
CA GLY A 81 5.55 -8.30 5.34
C GLY A 81 4.52 -7.46 4.57
N PHE A 82 4.30 -7.76 3.31
CA PHE A 82 3.29 -7.06 2.49
C PHE A 82 1.85 -7.43 2.86
N PHE A 83 1.62 -8.65 3.32
CA PHE A 83 0.34 -9.05 3.90
C PHE A 83 0.01 -8.20 5.14
N ALA A 84 0.95 -8.04 6.06
CA ALA A 84 0.80 -7.17 7.22
C ALA A 84 0.59 -5.70 6.81
N LEU A 85 1.29 -5.21 5.79
CA LEU A 85 1.06 -3.89 5.21
C LEU A 85 -0.37 -3.74 4.67
N GLY A 86 -0.89 -4.74 3.95
CA GLY A 86 -2.27 -4.75 3.48
C GLY A 86 -3.29 -4.65 4.61
N MET A 87 -3.04 -5.35 5.72
CA MET A 87 -3.89 -5.26 6.90
C MET A 87 -3.89 -3.86 7.54
N THR A 88 -2.75 -3.13 7.50
CA THR A 88 -2.71 -1.74 7.99
C THR A 88 -3.50 -0.77 7.12
N LEU A 89 -3.73 -1.11 5.86
CA LEU A 89 -4.55 -0.30 4.94
C LEU A 89 -6.05 -0.47 5.18
N ALA A 90 -6.47 -1.62 5.73
CA ALA A 90 -7.87 -1.93 5.98
C ALA A 90 -8.45 -1.12 7.15
N ASP A 91 -7.70 -0.98 8.24
CA ASP A 91 -8.20 -0.38 9.49
C ASP A 91 -7.41 0.87 9.91
N ASN A 92 -6.37 1.22 9.16
CA ASN A 92 -5.37 2.24 9.55
C ASN A 92 -4.74 2.01 10.94
N GLU A 93 -4.72 0.75 11.40
CA GLU A 93 -4.19 0.35 12.70
C GLU A 93 -2.82 -0.32 12.59
N PRO A 94 -2.00 -0.28 13.66
CA PRO A 94 -0.71 -0.96 13.68
C PRO A 94 -0.88 -2.49 13.64
N VAL A 95 -0.10 -3.14 12.77
CA VAL A 95 -0.04 -4.61 12.67
C VAL A 95 1.36 -5.09 13.03
N ALA A 96 1.44 -6.16 13.84
CA ALA A 96 2.71 -6.80 14.13
C ALA A 96 3.04 -7.89 13.09
N ILE A 97 4.33 -8.02 12.75
CA ILE A 97 4.85 -9.18 12.01
C ILE A 97 5.98 -9.81 12.80
N CYS A 98 5.95 -11.13 12.97
CA CYS A 98 6.99 -11.86 13.71
C CYS A 98 7.73 -12.84 12.80
N VAL A 99 9.05 -12.67 12.68
CA VAL A 99 9.94 -13.52 11.90
C VAL A 99 11.01 -14.19 12.76
N THR A 100 11.57 -15.29 12.28
CA THR A 100 12.69 -15.96 12.95
C THR A 100 14.01 -15.22 12.71
N SER A 101 15.10 -15.72 13.28
CA SER A 101 16.43 -15.10 13.16
C SER A 101 17.07 -15.31 11.79
N GLY A 102 18.04 -14.47 11.45
CA GLY A 102 18.86 -14.59 10.24
C GLY A 102 18.24 -13.92 9.02
N SER A 103 18.31 -14.56 7.87
CA SER A 103 17.82 -14.02 6.59
C SER A 103 16.30 -13.75 6.53
N ALA A 104 15.54 -14.38 7.42
CA ALA A 104 14.10 -14.12 7.57
C ALA A 104 13.80 -12.61 7.77
N LEU A 105 14.58 -11.93 8.62
CA LEU A 105 14.46 -10.49 8.82
C LEU A 105 14.71 -9.71 7.52
N LEU A 106 15.70 -10.09 6.72
CA LEU A 106 16.04 -9.38 5.49
C LEU A 106 14.97 -9.56 4.40
N ASN A 107 14.20 -10.64 4.44
CA ASN A 107 13.07 -10.85 3.54
C ASN A 107 11.93 -9.85 3.80
N VAL A 108 11.81 -9.30 5.01
CA VAL A 108 10.81 -8.27 5.34
C VAL A 108 11.24 -6.87 4.87
N ALA A 109 12.52 -6.67 4.52
CA ALA A 109 13.06 -5.36 4.18
C ALA A 109 12.29 -4.63 3.05
N PRO A 110 11.84 -5.25 1.96
CA PRO A 110 11.03 -4.58 0.95
C PRO A 110 9.71 -4.03 1.51
N ALA A 111 9.01 -4.80 2.34
CA ALA A 111 7.76 -4.36 2.98
C ALA A 111 8.02 -3.26 4.02
N ALA A 112 9.13 -3.34 4.77
CA ALA A 112 9.54 -2.27 5.69
C ALA A 112 9.78 -0.95 4.94
N ALA A 113 10.49 -1.00 3.79
CA ALA A 113 10.73 0.17 2.97
C ALA A 113 9.41 0.74 2.40
N GLU A 114 8.54 -0.10 1.89
CA GLU A 114 7.23 0.33 1.37
C GLU A 114 6.38 0.97 2.48
N ALA A 115 6.29 0.34 3.66
CA ALA A 115 5.60 0.89 4.83
C ALA A 115 6.18 2.23 5.29
N TYR A 116 7.51 2.39 5.24
CA TYR A 116 8.20 3.63 5.59
C TYR A 116 7.77 4.79 4.68
N TYR A 117 7.80 4.59 3.38
CA TYR A 117 7.45 5.63 2.40
C TYR A 117 5.94 5.85 2.23
N GLN A 118 5.11 4.95 2.75
CA GLN A 118 3.65 5.13 2.84
C GLN A 118 3.18 5.59 4.24
N ASN A 119 4.08 5.79 5.19
CA ASN A 119 3.75 6.10 6.59
C ASN A 119 2.77 5.08 7.19
N ARG A 120 3.03 3.75 6.97
CA ARG A 120 2.16 2.69 7.50
C ARG A 120 2.72 2.12 8.80
N PRO A 121 1.89 2.01 9.85
CA PRO A 121 2.33 1.54 11.16
C PRO A 121 2.56 0.03 11.19
N LEU A 122 3.80 -0.41 10.98
CA LEU A 122 4.20 -1.82 10.94
C LEU A 122 5.19 -2.13 12.06
N ILE A 123 4.86 -3.06 12.97
CA ILE A 123 5.74 -3.48 14.05
C ILE A 123 6.45 -4.77 13.65
N ILE A 124 7.71 -4.65 13.21
CA ILE A 124 8.53 -5.78 12.78
C ILE A 124 9.26 -6.36 13.99
N ILE A 125 8.94 -7.60 14.35
CA ILE A 125 9.52 -8.32 15.48
C ILE A 125 10.39 -9.46 14.92
N SER A 126 11.70 -9.42 15.18
CA SER A 126 12.61 -10.49 14.82
C SER A 126 13.15 -11.20 16.08
N ALA A 127 13.00 -12.52 16.14
CA ALA A 127 13.76 -13.28 17.13
C ALA A 127 15.26 -13.26 16.76
N ASP A 128 16.12 -13.30 17.76
CA ASP A 128 17.57 -13.33 17.53
C ASP A 128 18.26 -14.32 18.49
N ARG A 129 19.49 -14.63 18.19
CA ARG A 129 20.39 -15.29 19.13
C ARG A 129 20.98 -14.26 20.09
N PRO A 130 21.42 -14.67 21.30
CA PRO A 130 22.17 -13.79 22.19
C PRO A 130 23.45 -13.25 21.53
N ALA A 131 23.79 -12.01 21.85
CA ALA A 131 24.83 -11.23 21.17
C ALA A 131 26.21 -11.93 21.08
N GLN A 132 26.55 -12.76 22.08
CA GLN A 132 27.81 -13.51 22.09
C GLN A 132 27.93 -14.57 20.98
N TRP A 133 26.82 -14.97 20.35
CA TRP A 133 26.84 -15.96 19.26
C TRP A 133 26.87 -15.32 17.88
N ILE A 134 26.63 -14.02 17.78
CA ILE A 134 26.64 -13.31 16.49
C ILE A 134 28.06 -13.24 15.94
N GLY A 135 28.24 -13.64 14.67
CA GLY A 135 29.56 -13.70 14.03
C GLY A 135 30.43 -14.91 14.43
N GLN A 136 29.93 -15.84 15.24
CA GLN A 136 30.64 -17.02 15.69
C GLN A 136 30.41 -18.26 14.82
N LYS A 137 29.91 -18.09 13.57
CA LYS A 137 29.53 -19.17 12.64
C LYS A 137 28.40 -20.05 13.17
N ASP A 138 27.62 -19.54 14.12
CA ASP A 138 26.39 -20.20 14.54
C ASP A 138 25.31 -20.06 13.45
N GLY A 139 24.46 -21.09 13.26
CA GLY A 139 23.46 -21.13 12.19
C GLY A 139 22.38 -20.07 12.37
N GLN A 140 21.87 -19.53 11.27
CA GLN A 140 20.81 -18.51 11.24
C GLN A 140 21.13 -17.26 12.09
N THR A 141 22.36 -16.75 12.01
CA THR A 141 22.79 -15.51 12.66
C THR A 141 23.27 -14.50 11.63
N ILE A 142 22.83 -13.26 11.77
CA ILE A 142 23.34 -12.07 11.06
C ILE A 142 23.39 -10.91 12.06
N GLN A 143 23.95 -9.77 11.64
CA GLN A 143 23.83 -8.54 12.42
C GLN A 143 22.41 -7.99 12.22
N GLN A 144 21.49 -8.25 13.18
CA GLN A 144 20.08 -7.87 13.05
C GLN A 144 19.80 -6.46 13.54
N HIS A 145 20.49 -6.00 14.58
CA HIS A 145 20.35 -4.61 15.05
C HIS A 145 20.70 -3.63 13.92
N GLY A 146 19.77 -2.74 13.60
CA GLY A 146 19.93 -1.77 12.51
C GLY A 146 19.83 -2.34 11.10
N ALA A 147 19.54 -3.64 10.92
CA ALA A 147 19.55 -4.29 9.59
C ALA A 147 18.48 -3.75 8.63
N LEU A 148 17.41 -3.11 9.16
CA LEU A 148 16.36 -2.48 8.37
C LEU A 148 16.52 -0.96 8.25
N GLU A 149 17.49 -0.36 8.92
CA GLU A 149 17.77 1.07 8.77
C GLU A 149 18.33 1.39 7.36
N PRO A 150 17.99 2.56 6.78
CA PRO A 150 17.20 3.66 7.34
C PRO A 150 15.67 3.55 7.15
N ASN A 151 15.13 2.42 6.73
CA ASN A 151 13.72 2.26 6.36
C ASN A 151 12.82 1.87 7.55
N VAL A 152 13.17 2.28 8.77
CA VAL A 152 12.33 2.17 9.97
C VAL A 152 12.50 3.41 10.83
N HIS A 153 11.43 3.85 11.50
CA HIS A 153 11.48 5.02 12.39
C HIS A 153 12.31 4.75 13.66
N LYS A 154 12.31 3.51 14.11
CA LYS A 154 13.04 3.09 15.29
C LYS A 154 13.47 1.62 15.16
N SER A 155 14.71 1.33 15.56
CA SER A 155 15.21 -0.03 15.75
C SER A 155 15.67 -0.21 17.19
N VAL A 156 15.18 -1.23 17.89
CA VAL A 156 15.57 -1.55 19.27
C VAL A 156 15.94 -3.01 19.41
N THR A 157 16.87 -3.32 20.33
CA THR A 157 17.21 -4.70 20.72
C THR A 157 16.88 -4.87 22.20
N LEU A 158 15.96 -5.80 22.50
CA LEU A 158 15.52 -6.05 23.87
C LEU A 158 16.57 -6.83 24.67
N PRO A 159 16.86 -6.49 25.92
CA PRO A 159 17.62 -7.36 26.79
C PRO A 159 16.78 -8.60 27.19
N GLU A 160 17.43 -9.69 27.61
CA GLU A 160 16.80 -10.72 28.46
C GLU A 160 16.98 -10.28 29.93
N PRO A 161 15.95 -9.78 30.62
CA PRO A 161 16.10 -9.18 31.94
C PRO A 161 16.53 -10.19 33.01
N ASN A 162 17.54 -9.84 33.80
CA ASN A 162 18.01 -10.63 34.95
C ASN A 162 17.81 -9.87 36.29
N ASN A 163 17.39 -8.60 36.21
CA ASN A 163 17.17 -7.72 37.36
C ASN A 163 16.16 -6.62 37.00
N ASP A 164 15.72 -5.85 37.98
CA ASP A 164 14.70 -4.81 37.86
C ASP A 164 15.12 -3.66 36.90
N GLU A 165 16.40 -3.31 36.83
CA GLU A 165 16.91 -2.27 35.93
C GLU A 165 16.83 -2.72 34.47
N GLU A 166 17.24 -3.95 34.15
CA GLU A 166 17.13 -4.53 32.82
C GLU A 166 15.67 -4.73 32.41
N ARG A 167 14.79 -5.09 33.38
CA ARG A 167 13.37 -5.19 33.18
C ARG A 167 12.75 -3.83 32.80
N TRP A 168 13.06 -2.77 33.58
CA TRP A 168 12.67 -1.40 33.27
C TRP A 168 13.17 -0.97 31.89
N TYR A 169 14.42 -1.31 31.54
CA TYR A 169 15.01 -0.98 30.25
C TYR A 169 14.29 -1.68 29.10
N CYS A 170 13.96 -2.97 29.24
CA CYS A 170 13.16 -3.72 28.27
C CYS A 170 11.77 -3.07 28.05
N ASN A 171 11.04 -2.77 29.13
CA ASN A 171 9.75 -2.07 29.07
C ASN A 171 9.87 -0.73 28.32
N ARG A 172 10.89 0.08 28.64
CA ARG A 172 11.10 1.39 28.00
C ARG A 172 11.35 1.26 26.50
N LEU A 173 12.20 0.32 26.07
CA LEU A 173 12.51 0.12 24.64
C LEU A 173 11.28 -0.29 23.83
N VAL A 174 10.42 -1.17 24.36
CA VAL A 174 9.19 -1.57 23.69
C VAL A 174 8.24 -0.37 23.56
N ASN A 175 8.06 0.41 24.63
CA ASN A 175 7.24 1.63 24.58
C ASN A 175 7.79 2.66 23.58
N GLU A 176 9.10 2.87 23.54
CA GLU A 176 9.74 3.78 22.57
C GLU A 176 9.49 3.33 21.11
N ALA A 177 9.58 2.03 20.84
CA ALA A 177 9.32 1.49 19.50
C ALA A 177 7.84 1.65 19.11
N ILE A 178 6.90 1.26 19.99
CA ILE A 178 5.46 1.40 19.73
C ILE A 178 5.08 2.87 19.52
N ASN A 179 5.59 3.78 20.34
CA ASN A 179 5.32 5.21 20.18
C ASN A 179 5.88 5.74 18.83
N ALA A 180 7.09 5.33 18.46
CA ALA A 180 7.67 5.73 17.16
C ALA A 180 6.88 5.16 15.96
N CYS A 181 6.23 3.99 16.13
CA CYS A 181 5.37 3.40 15.09
C CYS A 181 4.12 4.23 14.81
N MET A 182 3.62 4.96 15.83
CA MET A 182 2.33 5.66 15.79
C MET A 182 2.48 7.19 15.63
N LEU A 183 3.71 7.71 15.62
CA LEU A 183 3.98 9.14 15.53
C LEU A 183 3.88 9.65 14.09
N ASN A 184 3.44 10.91 13.93
CA ASN A 184 3.52 11.67 12.69
C ASN A 184 3.00 10.88 11.46
N GLY A 185 1.77 10.41 11.53
CA GLY A 185 1.15 9.61 10.46
C GLY A 185 1.53 8.13 10.45
N GLY A 186 2.37 7.69 11.39
CA GLY A 186 2.79 6.30 11.51
C GLY A 186 4.03 5.94 10.72
N GLY A 187 4.50 4.70 10.92
CA GLY A 187 5.63 4.15 10.17
C GLY A 187 6.18 2.86 10.78
N PRO A 188 7.01 2.12 10.03
CA PRO A 188 7.53 0.85 10.50
C PRO A 188 8.58 1.04 11.60
N VAL A 189 8.60 0.06 12.52
CA VAL A 189 9.62 -0.05 13.57
C VAL A 189 10.14 -1.48 13.65
N HIS A 190 11.38 -1.64 14.14
CA HIS A 190 12.00 -2.95 14.31
C HIS A 190 12.30 -3.22 15.79
N ILE A 191 11.79 -4.33 16.30
CA ILE A 191 12.04 -4.85 17.64
C ILE A 191 12.79 -6.18 17.51
N ASN A 192 14.11 -6.16 17.74
CA ASN A 192 14.95 -7.35 17.78
C ASN A 192 14.91 -7.98 19.17
N VAL A 193 14.62 -9.29 19.24
CA VAL A 193 14.39 -10.01 20.50
C VAL A 193 15.39 -11.17 20.63
N PRO A 194 16.56 -10.97 21.26
CA PRO A 194 17.46 -12.05 21.62
C PRO A 194 16.79 -13.01 22.61
N ILE A 195 16.90 -14.32 22.36
CA ILE A 195 16.30 -15.37 23.19
C ILE A 195 17.33 -16.47 23.42
N THR A 196 17.70 -16.72 24.67
CA THR A 196 18.54 -17.85 25.09
C THR A 196 17.76 -19.16 25.11
N GLU A 197 18.45 -20.28 24.99
CA GLU A 197 17.86 -21.60 25.24
C GLU A 197 17.69 -21.86 26.75
N PRO A 198 16.71 -22.69 27.14
CA PRO A 198 15.73 -23.42 26.34
C PRO A 198 14.62 -22.53 25.79
N LEU A 199 14.10 -22.85 24.57
CA LEU A 199 13.06 -22.06 23.88
C LEU A 199 11.63 -22.52 24.19
N PHE A 200 11.43 -23.80 24.49
CA PHE A 200 10.13 -24.45 24.49
C PHE A 200 9.59 -24.71 25.90
N ASP A 201 9.70 -23.72 26.77
CA ASP A 201 9.08 -23.74 28.10
C ASP A 201 7.93 -22.72 28.14
N TYR A 202 6.70 -23.23 28.35
CA TYR A 202 5.45 -22.47 28.31
C TYR A 202 4.71 -22.71 29.62
N SER A 203 5.26 -22.25 30.72
CA SER A 203 4.73 -22.47 32.07
C SER A 203 4.29 -21.21 32.81
N THR A 204 4.39 -20.03 32.17
CA THR A 204 3.94 -18.76 32.76
C THR A 204 2.43 -18.61 32.63
N VAL A 205 1.72 -18.45 33.75
CA VAL A 205 0.25 -18.44 33.80
C VAL A 205 -0.34 -17.13 33.30
N ASN A 206 0.27 -16.00 33.65
CA ASN A 206 -0.24 -14.66 33.31
C ASN A 206 0.88 -13.82 32.70
N LEU A 207 0.52 -12.98 31.73
CA LEU A 207 1.40 -11.89 31.28
C LEU A 207 1.59 -10.89 32.42
N PRO A 208 2.77 -10.25 32.52
CA PRO A 208 3.01 -9.20 33.50
C PRO A 208 2.15 -7.97 33.22
N ASP A 209 1.78 -7.24 34.26
CA ASP A 209 1.11 -5.96 34.14
C ASP A 209 2.14 -4.84 33.88
N GLU A 210 2.49 -4.64 32.60
CA GLU A 210 3.52 -3.70 32.19
C GLU A 210 3.02 -2.25 32.13
N ARG A 211 3.90 -1.29 32.46
CA ARG A 211 3.60 0.13 32.37
C ARG A 211 3.64 0.60 30.91
N ARG A 212 2.51 1.08 30.38
CA ARG A 212 2.44 1.77 29.08
C ARG A 212 2.85 3.24 29.25
N ILE A 213 3.75 3.72 28.39
CA ILE A 213 4.16 5.13 28.28
C ILE A 213 3.47 5.70 27.04
N THR A 214 2.49 6.57 27.24
CA THR A 214 1.76 7.22 26.16
C THR A 214 2.45 8.53 25.77
N LEU A 215 2.64 8.73 24.47
CA LEU A 215 3.15 9.98 23.90
C LEU A 215 1.96 10.81 23.38
N HIS A 216 1.94 12.09 23.74
CA HIS A 216 0.97 13.05 23.26
C HIS A 216 1.68 14.01 22.28
N GLN A 217 1.11 14.18 21.07
CA GLN A 217 1.62 15.13 20.09
C GLN A 217 1.20 16.55 20.42
N ALA A 218 2.03 17.53 20.08
CA ALA A 218 1.67 18.95 20.15
C ALA A 218 0.79 19.34 18.95
N VAL A 219 -0.13 20.27 19.14
CA VAL A 219 -1.00 20.83 18.10
C VAL A 219 -0.20 21.82 17.23
N ILE A 220 -0.53 21.91 15.93
CA ILE A 220 0.06 22.84 14.96
C ILE A 220 -0.13 24.30 15.39
N ASN A 221 0.81 25.20 15.01
CA ASN A 221 0.65 26.63 15.12
C ASN A 221 -0.24 27.16 13.97
N ASP A 222 -1.53 27.15 14.18
CA ASP A 222 -2.54 27.53 13.19
C ASP A 222 -2.32 28.93 12.59
N ALA A 223 -1.88 29.91 13.39
CA ALA A 223 -1.74 31.30 12.95
C ALA A 223 -0.72 31.45 11.81
N GLU A 224 0.39 30.71 11.84
CA GLU A 224 1.41 30.73 10.78
C GLU A 224 0.88 30.05 9.51
N VAL A 225 0.15 28.94 9.66
CA VAL A 225 -0.44 28.21 8.52
C VAL A 225 -1.54 29.03 7.85
N TYR A 226 -2.34 29.80 8.61
CA TYR A 226 -3.31 30.76 8.05
C TYR A 226 -2.64 31.86 7.22
N GLU A 227 -1.51 32.42 7.69
CA GLU A 227 -0.76 33.42 6.91
C GLU A 227 -0.21 32.84 5.60
N ILE A 228 0.32 31.60 5.66
CA ILE A 228 0.79 30.86 4.47
C ILE A 228 -0.36 30.61 3.49
N ALA A 229 -1.53 30.18 3.96
CA ALA A 229 -2.70 29.90 3.14
C ALA A 229 -3.23 31.19 2.47
N SER A 230 -3.33 32.29 3.22
CA SER A 230 -3.73 33.60 2.71
C SER A 230 -2.78 34.09 1.58
N ASN A 231 -1.47 33.95 1.78
CA ASN A 231 -0.46 34.25 0.78
C ASN A 231 -0.57 33.37 -0.47
N PHE A 232 -0.92 32.09 -0.31
CA PHE A 232 -1.12 31.17 -1.43
C PHE A 232 -2.22 31.63 -2.38
N PHE A 233 -3.34 32.16 -1.86
CA PHE A 233 -4.45 32.65 -2.68
C PHE A 233 -4.22 34.05 -3.31
N CYS A 234 -3.14 34.75 -2.95
CA CYS A 234 -2.72 35.94 -3.67
C CYS A 234 -2.19 35.65 -5.08
N GLY A 235 -1.85 34.42 -5.41
CA GLY A 235 -1.42 33.99 -6.74
C GLY A 235 -2.51 34.10 -7.80
N GLU A 236 -2.12 34.42 -9.05
CA GLU A 236 -3.05 34.42 -10.18
C GLU A 236 -3.34 32.99 -10.69
N LYS A 237 -2.38 32.07 -10.51
CA LYS A 237 -2.40 30.71 -11.02
C LYS A 237 -2.10 29.71 -9.87
N SER A 238 -3.04 29.63 -8.94
CA SER A 238 -2.92 28.70 -7.80
C SER A 238 -3.31 27.29 -8.20
N MET A 239 -2.44 26.31 -7.89
CA MET A 239 -2.66 24.90 -8.12
C MET A 239 -2.34 24.10 -6.87
N ILE A 240 -3.19 23.11 -6.56
CA ILE A 240 -3.04 22.16 -5.47
C ILE A 240 -2.86 20.78 -6.10
N VAL A 241 -1.84 20.06 -5.71
CA VAL A 241 -1.60 18.67 -6.13
C VAL A 241 -1.74 17.78 -4.93
N LEU A 242 -2.70 16.85 -4.99
CA LEU A 242 -2.92 15.82 -3.99
C LEU A 242 -2.23 14.54 -4.46
N GLY A 243 -1.17 14.14 -3.75
CA GLY A 243 -0.50 12.86 -3.91
C GLY A 243 -1.23 11.75 -3.16
N GLN A 244 -0.69 10.55 -3.17
CA GLN A 244 -1.29 9.39 -2.51
C GLN A 244 -1.67 9.68 -1.05
N MET A 245 -2.93 9.43 -0.71
CA MET A 245 -3.49 9.46 0.65
C MET A 245 -4.47 8.29 0.79
N ILE A 246 -4.66 7.79 2.00
CA ILE A 246 -5.66 6.74 2.23
C ILE A 246 -7.09 7.30 2.16
N PRO A 247 -8.11 6.47 1.83
CA PRO A 247 -9.49 6.90 1.67
C PRO A 247 -10.02 7.70 2.85
N GLU A 248 -9.76 7.28 4.08
CA GLU A 248 -10.24 7.96 5.29
C GLU A 248 -9.74 9.40 5.38
N VAL A 249 -8.46 9.63 5.07
CA VAL A 249 -7.87 10.98 5.06
C VAL A 249 -8.48 11.85 3.96
N VAL A 250 -8.78 11.25 2.81
CA VAL A 250 -9.45 11.96 1.70
C VAL A 250 -10.90 12.26 2.06
N GLY A 251 -11.62 11.29 2.63
CA GLY A 251 -13.00 11.44 3.08
C GLY A 251 -13.14 12.55 4.14
N ASP A 252 -12.28 12.57 5.14
CA ASP A 252 -12.24 13.62 6.18
C ASP A 252 -11.94 15.01 5.61
N ALA A 253 -11.20 15.10 4.48
CA ALA A 253 -10.85 16.35 3.83
C ALA A 253 -11.80 16.75 2.68
N LEU A 254 -12.83 15.98 2.37
CA LEU A 254 -13.66 16.14 1.17
C LEU A 254 -14.31 17.54 1.07
N GLU A 255 -14.93 18.03 2.15
CA GLU A 255 -15.53 19.37 2.18
C GLU A 255 -14.51 20.47 1.91
N ALA A 256 -13.30 20.33 2.47
CA ALA A 256 -12.20 21.25 2.25
C ALA A 256 -11.73 21.23 0.78
N ILE A 257 -11.55 20.04 0.20
CA ILE A 257 -11.16 19.85 -1.20
C ILE A 257 -12.20 20.48 -2.14
N GLU A 258 -13.50 20.29 -1.88
CA GLU A 258 -14.58 20.90 -2.68
C GLU A 258 -14.63 22.42 -2.57
N ALA A 259 -14.31 22.99 -1.41
CA ALA A 259 -14.15 24.45 -1.27
C ALA A 259 -12.96 24.97 -2.08
N LEU A 260 -11.82 24.27 -2.04
CA LEU A 260 -10.60 24.62 -2.75
C LEU A 260 -10.75 24.54 -4.28
N LYS A 261 -11.49 23.55 -4.82
CA LYS A 261 -11.80 23.42 -6.26
C LYS A 261 -12.50 24.64 -6.84
N LYS A 262 -13.18 25.44 -6.02
CA LYS A 262 -13.86 26.68 -6.48
C LYS A 262 -12.88 27.79 -6.82
N VAL A 263 -11.71 27.85 -6.20
CA VAL A 263 -10.77 28.98 -6.27
C VAL A 263 -9.38 28.62 -6.78
N ALA A 264 -9.01 27.35 -6.78
CA ALA A 264 -7.72 26.83 -7.26
C ALA A 264 -7.92 25.61 -8.17
N VAL A 265 -6.94 25.33 -9.03
CA VAL A 265 -6.89 24.08 -9.79
C VAL A 265 -6.47 22.96 -8.83
N VAL A 266 -7.32 21.98 -8.59
CA VAL A 266 -6.98 20.81 -7.78
C VAL A 266 -6.70 19.62 -8.69
N ILE A 267 -5.46 19.13 -8.67
CA ILE A 267 -5.01 17.92 -9.38
C ILE A 267 -5.05 16.75 -8.42
N GLN A 268 -5.83 15.74 -8.75
CA GLN A 268 -6.13 14.61 -7.89
C GLN A 268 -6.17 13.33 -8.72
N GLU A 269 -5.22 12.42 -8.47
CA GLU A 269 -5.21 11.08 -9.08
C GLU A 269 -6.11 10.12 -8.26
N LYS A 270 -6.44 8.93 -8.80
CA LYS A 270 -7.34 7.97 -8.12
C LYS A 270 -6.78 7.34 -6.83
N LEU A 271 -5.53 7.51 -6.54
CA LEU A 271 -4.88 7.15 -5.27
C LEU A 271 -4.93 8.29 -4.23
N ALA A 272 -5.69 9.34 -4.52
CA ALA A 272 -5.92 10.50 -3.65
C ALA A 272 -7.35 11.03 -3.80
N ASN A 273 -8.29 10.22 -4.26
CA ASN A 273 -9.67 10.65 -4.55
C ASN A 273 -10.65 9.54 -4.19
N ASP A 274 -11.42 9.76 -3.14
CA ASP A 274 -12.45 8.83 -2.65
C ASP A 274 -13.83 9.01 -3.33
N ASP A 275 -13.99 10.04 -4.15
CA ASP A 275 -15.25 10.27 -4.86
C ASP A 275 -15.50 9.21 -5.93
N ILE A 276 -16.72 8.68 -5.98
CA ILE A 276 -17.20 7.85 -7.08
C ILE A 276 -17.47 8.76 -8.28
N CYS A 277 -16.43 9.08 -9.02
CA CYS A 277 -16.48 9.90 -10.22
C CYS A 277 -15.43 9.45 -11.23
N PRO A 278 -15.59 9.72 -12.52
CA PRO A 278 -14.55 9.44 -13.50
C PRO A 278 -13.22 10.10 -13.13
N SER A 279 -12.13 9.35 -13.28
CA SER A 279 -10.79 9.88 -12.98
C SER A 279 -10.50 11.14 -13.81
N LEU A 280 -9.86 12.11 -13.16
CA LEU A 280 -9.44 13.36 -13.81
C LEU A 280 -8.46 13.05 -14.95
N PRO A 281 -8.69 13.54 -16.18
CA PRO A 281 -7.88 13.20 -17.35
C PRO A 281 -6.60 14.03 -17.38
N ILE A 282 -5.68 13.80 -16.43
CA ILE A 282 -4.48 14.62 -16.22
C ILE A 282 -3.50 14.48 -17.39
N ASP A 283 -3.09 13.26 -17.72
CA ASP A 283 -2.12 13.01 -18.80
C ASP A 283 -2.69 13.36 -20.18
N GLU A 284 -3.99 13.19 -20.36
CA GLU A 284 -4.73 13.56 -21.56
C GLU A 284 -4.82 15.09 -21.72
N ALA A 285 -5.15 15.79 -20.64
CA ALA A 285 -5.16 17.25 -20.61
C ALA A 285 -3.77 17.81 -20.94
N LEU A 286 -2.72 17.21 -20.35
CA LEU A 286 -1.32 17.58 -20.65
C LEU A 286 -0.93 17.29 -22.11
N SER A 287 -1.55 16.30 -22.76
CA SER A 287 -1.36 16.06 -24.20
C SER A 287 -2.03 17.15 -25.06
N ILE A 288 -3.22 17.63 -24.65
CA ILE A 288 -3.95 18.71 -25.36
C ILE A 288 -3.22 20.04 -25.27
N ILE A 289 -2.71 20.39 -24.08
CA ILE A 289 -2.06 21.70 -23.85
C ILE A 289 -0.58 21.71 -24.28
N GLU A 290 -0.03 20.51 -24.57
CA GLU A 290 1.38 20.34 -24.90
C GLU A 290 2.29 20.97 -23.81
N ASP A 291 3.13 21.96 -24.16
CA ASP A 291 4.08 22.61 -23.25
C ASP A 291 3.73 24.11 -23.03
N ASP A 292 2.44 24.48 -23.10
CA ASP A 292 1.97 25.86 -22.96
C ASP A 292 2.16 26.38 -21.53
N ASP A 293 3.08 27.35 -21.36
CA ASP A 293 3.39 27.98 -20.07
C ASP A 293 2.19 28.69 -19.41
N SER A 294 1.15 29.00 -20.16
CA SER A 294 -0.04 29.68 -19.62
C SER A 294 -0.86 28.79 -18.68
N TYR A 295 -0.65 27.45 -18.73
CA TYR A 295 -1.26 26.45 -17.84
C TYR A 295 -0.39 26.12 -16.63
N ARG A 296 0.83 26.65 -16.52
CA ARG A 296 1.69 26.41 -15.37
C ARG A 296 1.32 27.30 -14.20
N PRO A 297 1.31 26.74 -12.97
CA PRO A 297 1.03 27.52 -11.77
C PRO A 297 2.17 28.50 -11.45
N ASP A 298 1.83 29.59 -10.79
CA ASP A 298 2.77 30.47 -10.10
C ASP A 298 2.79 30.26 -8.59
N HIS A 299 1.69 29.69 -8.02
CA HIS A 299 1.60 29.22 -6.65
C HIS A 299 1.19 27.74 -6.64
N LEU A 300 1.96 26.92 -5.94
CA LEU A 300 1.79 25.46 -5.88
C LEU A 300 1.72 24.98 -4.44
N LEU A 301 0.71 24.17 -4.13
CA LEU A 301 0.62 23.43 -2.88
C LEU A 301 0.68 21.93 -3.19
N TYR A 302 1.56 21.20 -2.52
CA TYR A 302 1.69 19.74 -2.66
C TYR A 302 1.45 19.05 -1.32
N ILE A 303 0.49 18.16 -1.28
CA ILE A 303 0.06 17.42 -0.09
C ILE A 303 0.00 15.93 -0.40
N GLY A 304 0.41 15.11 0.54
CA GLY A 304 0.36 13.64 0.43
C GLY A 304 1.60 13.03 -0.22
N GLY A 305 1.50 11.74 -0.53
CA GLY A 305 2.59 10.91 -1.05
C GLY A 305 2.83 11.05 -2.55
N CYS A 306 3.30 10.00 -3.18
CA CYS A 306 3.69 10.00 -4.60
C CYS A 306 2.51 10.20 -5.56
N VAL A 307 2.72 10.95 -6.65
CA VAL A 307 1.85 10.96 -7.83
C VAL A 307 2.34 9.95 -8.88
N VAL A 308 1.42 9.37 -9.65
CA VAL A 308 1.72 8.36 -10.70
C VAL A 308 2.25 9.03 -11.96
N SER A 309 1.60 10.12 -12.41
CA SER A 309 1.87 10.77 -13.68
C SER A 309 3.30 11.33 -13.78
N LYS A 310 4.09 10.76 -14.70
CA LYS A 310 5.40 11.30 -15.05
C LYS A 310 5.28 12.59 -15.87
N ARG A 311 4.19 12.73 -16.66
CA ARG A 311 3.93 13.93 -17.47
C ARG A 311 3.64 15.12 -16.56
N LEU A 312 2.81 14.93 -15.51
CA LEU A 312 2.55 15.97 -14.51
C LEU A 312 3.84 16.41 -13.80
N LYS A 313 4.66 15.46 -13.33
CA LYS A 313 5.95 15.78 -12.71
C LYS A 313 6.84 16.62 -13.64
N HIS A 314 6.94 16.22 -14.91
CA HIS A 314 7.74 16.93 -15.89
C HIS A 314 7.19 18.33 -16.18
N PHE A 315 5.87 18.45 -16.33
CA PHE A 315 5.17 19.71 -16.54
C PHE A 315 5.38 20.70 -15.39
N LEU A 316 5.20 20.25 -14.15
CA LEU A 316 5.35 21.09 -12.95
C LEU A 316 6.81 21.46 -12.68
N ARG A 317 7.78 20.59 -12.96
CA ARG A 317 9.21 20.93 -12.85
C ARG A 317 9.66 22.07 -13.77
N LYS A 318 8.94 22.32 -14.85
CA LYS A 318 9.17 23.44 -15.74
C LYS A 318 8.43 24.72 -15.32
N SER A 319 7.56 24.65 -14.31
CA SER A 319 6.86 25.82 -13.76
C SER A 319 7.86 26.78 -13.14
N LYS A 320 7.49 28.04 -13.07
CA LYS A 320 8.28 29.07 -12.41
C LYS A 320 7.50 29.55 -11.18
N CYS A 321 7.24 28.62 -10.26
CA CYS A 321 6.50 28.92 -9.05
C CYS A 321 7.24 29.97 -8.24
N LYS A 322 6.51 31.01 -7.83
CA LYS A 322 6.99 32.04 -6.91
C LYS A 322 6.80 31.59 -5.46
N TYR A 323 5.78 30.78 -5.24
CA TYR A 323 5.42 30.25 -3.94
C TYR A 323 5.05 28.77 -4.07
N SER A 324 5.75 27.90 -3.37
CA SER A 324 5.56 26.46 -3.47
C SER A 324 5.67 25.82 -2.10
N ILE A 325 4.55 25.30 -1.62
CA ILE A 325 4.36 24.77 -0.29
C ILE A 325 4.29 23.24 -0.35
N ILE A 326 4.98 22.59 0.56
CA ILE A 326 4.89 21.13 0.79
C ILE A 326 4.24 20.91 2.13
N VAL A 327 3.31 19.97 2.22
CA VAL A 327 2.76 19.47 3.49
C VAL A 327 3.26 18.05 3.71
N ASP A 328 3.92 17.83 4.84
CA ASP A 328 4.47 16.53 5.23
C ASP A 328 4.35 16.36 6.76
N GLU A 329 3.78 15.24 7.21
CA GLU A 329 3.53 15.01 8.64
C GLU A 329 4.81 14.92 9.47
N GLN A 330 5.92 14.52 8.85
CA GLN A 330 7.23 14.41 9.50
C GLN A 330 8.09 15.66 9.32
N GLY A 331 7.63 16.62 8.50
CA GLY A 331 8.38 17.84 8.17
C GLY A 331 9.52 17.62 7.16
N ASN A 332 9.44 16.55 6.36
CA ASN A 332 10.44 16.30 5.32
C ASN A 332 10.27 17.25 4.13
N CYS A 333 11.38 17.76 3.62
CA CYS A 333 11.36 18.59 2.41
C CYS A 333 11.36 17.69 1.15
N CYS A 334 10.18 17.18 0.78
CA CYS A 334 9.99 16.32 -0.39
C CYS A 334 9.80 17.14 -1.68
N ASP A 335 10.79 17.91 -2.10
CA ASP A 335 10.71 18.87 -3.23
C ASP A 335 10.66 18.16 -4.60
N THR A 336 9.59 17.41 -4.84
CA THR A 336 9.35 16.63 -6.07
C THR A 336 9.33 17.52 -7.34
N PHE A 337 8.88 18.76 -7.20
CA PHE A 337 8.71 19.69 -8.33
C PHE A 337 9.83 20.73 -8.47
N MET A 338 10.81 20.73 -7.58
CA MET A 338 12.03 21.57 -7.62
C MET A 338 11.75 23.08 -7.41
N HIS A 339 10.74 23.44 -6.62
CA HIS A 339 10.31 24.82 -6.41
C HIS A 339 9.99 25.14 -4.95
N ALA A 340 10.18 24.23 -4.00
CA ALA A 340 9.76 24.38 -2.62
C ALA A 340 10.29 25.69 -2.00
N THR A 341 9.39 26.47 -1.42
CA THR A 341 9.69 27.68 -0.64
C THR A 341 9.39 27.46 0.84
N ASP A 342 8.37 26.65 1.14
CA ASP A 342 7.88 26.41 2.49
C ASP A 342 7.55 24.93 2.70
N VAL A 343 7.71 24.46 3.93
CA VAL A 343 7.28 23.13 4.37
C VAL A 343 6.41 23.31 5.60
N ILE A 344 5.17 22.82 5.54
CA ILE A 344 4.27 22.78 6.69
C ILE A 344 4.33 21.35 7.25
N GLN A 345 4.76 21.24 8.51
CA GLN A 345 4.66 19.99 9.24
C GLN A 345 3.26 19.86 9.86
N GLY A 346 2.44 18.97 9.32
CA GLY A 346 1.09 18.75 9.83
C GLY A 346 0.32 17.67 9.08
N ALA A 347 -0.81 17.24 9.67
CA ALA A 347 -1.70 16.31 9.02
C ALA A 347 -2.35 16.93 7.78
N PRO A 348 -2.51 16.20 6.67
CA PRO A 348 -3.15 16.68 5.45
C PRO A 348 -4.55 17.28 5.69
N THR A 349 -5.38 16.63 6.51
CA THR A 349 -6.74 17.07 6.84
C THR A 349 -6.76 18.43 7.52
N ASP A 350 -5.89 18.65 8.52
CA ASP A 350 -5.82 19.91 9.27
C ASP A 350 -5.40 21.06 8.35
N VAL A 351 -4.36 20.84 7.55
CA VAL A 351 -3.84 21.86 6.63
C VAL A 351 -4.84 22.17 5.54
N LEU A 352 -5.47 21.16 4.91
CA LEU A 352 -6.52 21.39 3.91
C LEU A 352 -7.71 22.16 4.50
N GLY A 353 -8.10 21.86 5.75
CA GLY A 353 -9.16 22.59 6.47
C GLY A 353 -8.80 24.07 6.65
N ILE A 354 -7.57 24.39 7.05
CA ILE A 354 -7.09 25.78 7.19
C ILE A 354 -7.11 26.49 5.83
N PHE A 355 -6.57 25.86 4.76
CA PHE A 355 -6.60 26.43 3.43
C PHE A 355 -8.02 26.65 2.92
N ALA A 356 -8.94 25.74 3.19
CA ALA A 356 -10.35 25.89 2.81
C ALA A 356 -11.02 27.08 3.51
N ASN A 357 -10.72 27.33 4.77
CA ASN A 357 -11.24 28.48 5.52
C ASN A 357 -10.79 29.83 4.90
N GLU A 358 -9.58 29.87 4.33
CA GLU A 358 -9.05 31.06 3.65
C GLU A 358 -9.60 31.26 2.23
N THR A 359 -10.54 30.42 1.76
CA THR A 359 -11.21 30.63 0.46
C THR A 359 -12.33 31.66 0.50
N GLU A 360 -12.80 32.08 1.70
CA GLU A 360 -13.89 33.02 1.83
C GLU A 360 -13.49 34.40 1.25
N GLY A 361 -14.29 34.87 0.28
CA GLY A 361 -14.02 36.13 -0.43
C GLY A 361 -12.97 36.05 -1.54
N VAL A 362 -12.38 34.88 -1.78
CA VAL A 362 -11.47 34.68 -2.91
C VAL A 362 -12.27 34.50 -4.19
N GLU A 363 -12.01 35.35 -5.18
CA GLU A 363 -12.67 35.25 -6.49
C GLU A 363 -12.10 34.06 -7.30
N ARG A 364 -12.99 33.36 -8.02
CA ARG A 364 -12.59 32.29 -8.95
C ARG A 364 -11.69 32.87 -10.05
N LYS A 365 -10.52 32.26 -10.23
CA LYS A 365 -9.52 32.72 -11.20
C LYS A 365 -9.81 32.17 -12.59
N VAL A 366 -9.53 32.94 -13.62
CA VAL A 366 -9.56 32.53 -15.04
C VAL A 366 -8.70 31.27 -15.29
N PHE A 367 -7.66 31.10 -14.50
CA PHE A 367 -6.78 29.92 -14.54
C PHE A 367 -7.54 28.61 -14.24
N VAL A 368 -8.48 28.62 -13.30
CA VAL A 368 -9.32 27.45 -12.96
C VAL A 368 -10.25 27.10 -14.12
N ASP A 369 -10.97 28.10 -14.66
CA ASP A 369 -11.89 27.89 -15.80
C ASP A 369 -11.16 27.36 -17.04
N LYS A 370 -9.92 27.81 -17.24
CA LYS A 370 -9.06 27.36 -18.33
C LYS A 370 -8.73 25.87 -18.22
N TRP A 371 -8.38 25.38 -17.02
CA TRP A 371 -8.11 23.98 -16.76
C TRP A 371 -9.39 23.13 -16.84
N ASP A 372 -10.51 23.59 -16.29
CA ASP A 372 -11.79 22.88 -16.36
C ASP A 372 -12.25 22.67 -17.81
N SER A 373 -12.02 23.67 -18.68
CA SER A 373 -12.30 23.54 -20.11
C SER A 373 -11.48 22.45 -20.78
N VAL A 374 -10.19 22.32 -20.42
CA VAL A 374 -9.31 21.27 -20.97
C VAL A 374 -9.68 19.90 -20.44
N PHE A 375 -9.97 19.77 -19.14
CA PHE A 375 -10.43 18.52 -18.56
C PHE A 375 -11.73 18.04 -19.20
N THR A 376 -12.72 18.92 -19.36
CA THR A 376 -13.97 18.61 -20.04
C THR A 376 -13.75 18.12 -21.48
N LYS A 377 -12.86 18.78 -22.23
CA LYS A 377 -12.49 18.37 -23.59
C LYS A 377 -11.82 17.00 -23.59
N ALA A 378 -10.88 16.76 -22.68
CA ALA A 378 -10.15 15.50 -22.55
C ALA A 378 -11.10 14.34 -22.21
N MET A 379 -12.01 14.53 -21.26
CA MET A 379 -13.04 13.53 -20.91
C MET A 379 -13.91 13.18 -22.11
N ALA A 380 -14.40 14.16 -22.85
CA ALA A 380 -15.25 13.94 -24.03
C ALA A 380 -14.54 13.18 -25.17
N ILE A 381 -13.22 13.31 -25.28
CA ILE A 381 -12.40 12.52 -26.22
C ILE A 381 -12.23 11.09 -25.68
N ARG A 382 -11.84 10.93 -24.40
CA ARG A 382 -11.59 9.64 -23.76
C ARG A 382 -12.78 8.67 -23.87
N GLU A 383 -13.98 9.16 -23.67
CA GLU A 383 -15.21 8.35 -23.76
C GLU A 383 -15.43 7.74 -25.14
N LYS A 384 -15.01 8.43 -26.21
CA LYS A 384 -15.21 7.99 -27.59
C LYS A 384 -14.19 6.99 -28.08
N ILE A 385 -13.05 6.88 -27.42
CA ILE A 385 -11.95 6.00 -27.85
C ILE A 385 -12.32 4.55 -27.56
N THR A 386 -12.25 3.69 -28.59
CA THR A 386 -12.32 2.23 -28.44
C THR A 386 -10.97 1.65 -28.82
N PRO A 387 -10.15 1.24 -27.84
CA PRO A 387 -8.83 0.68 -28.12
C PRO A 387 -8.93 -0.67 -28.86
N ARG A 388 -7.86 -1.05 -29.59
CA ARG A 388 -7.66 -2.43 -30.02
C ARG A 388 -7.55 -3.36 -28.83
N TYR A 389 -7.68 -4.68 -29.03
CA TYR A 389 -7.43 -5.68 -27.99
C TYR A 389 -6.03 -5.50 -27.39
N SER A 390 -5.96 -5.25 -26.10
CA SER A 390 -4.77 -4.85 -25.34
C SER A 390 -5.10 -4.78 -23.86
N GLN A 391 -4.09 -4.61 -23.02
CA GLN A 391 -4.30 -4.31 -21.57
C GLN A 391 -5.14 -3.03 -21.37
N LEU A 392 -4.97 -2.03 -22.25
CA LEU A 392 -5.78 -0.80 -22.21
C LEU A 392 -7.29 -1.10 -22.40
N LEU A 393 -7.64 -1.97 -23.37
CA LEU A 393 -9.03 -2.41 -23.57
C LEU A 393 -9.52 -3.25 -22.39
N ALA A 394 -8.67 -4.14 -21.85
CA ALA A 394 -9.04 -5.02 -20.75
C ALA A 394 -9.46 -4.21 -19.52
N VAL A 395 -8.64 -3.25 -19.09
CA VAL A 395 -8.95 -2.40 -17.93
C VAL A 395 -10.13 -1.47 -18.22
N LYS A 396 -10.22 -0.90 -19.43
CA LYS A 396 -11.41 -0.11 -19.81
C LYS A 396 -12.71 -0.91 -19.74
N THR A 397 -12.68 -2.17 -20.22
CA THR A 397 -13.86 -3.05 -20.21
C THR A 397 -14.22 -3.46 -18.78
N PHE A 398 -13.21 -3.77 -17.95
CA PHE A 398 -13.40 -4.08 -16.54
C PHE A 398 -14.16 -2.95 -15.83
N HIS A 399 -13.69 -1.71 -15.86
CA HIS A 399 -14.36 -0.58 -15.21
C HIS A 399 -15.74 -0.25 -15.83
N LYS A 400 -15.87 -0.41 -17.14
CA LYS A 400 -17.16 -0.27 -17.80
C LYS A 400 -18.18 -1.27 -17.26
N MET A 401 -17.80 -2.54 -17.10
CA MET A 401 -18.70 -3.57 -16.58
C MET A 401 -19.00 -3.38 -15.10
N MET A 402 -18.05 -2.95 -14.28
CA MET A 402 -18.31 -2.58 -12.88
C MET A 402 -19.45 -1.55 -12.78
N ARG A 403 -19.38 -0.47 -13.60
CA ARG A 403 -20.44 0.54 -13.64
C ARG A 403 -21.78 0.00 -14.14
N GLU A 404 -21.78 -0.78 -15.22
CA GLU A 404 -23.00 -1.31 -15.85
C GLU A 404 -23.70 -2.35 -14.97
N LEU A 405 -22.98 -3.06 -14.13
CA LEU A 405 -23.48 -4.08 -13.22
C LEU A 405 -23.68 -3.58 -11.78
N ASP A 406 -23.36 -2.31 -11.52
CA ASP A 406 -23.42 -1.68 -10.19
C ASP A 406 -22.60 -2.46 -9.14
N ILE A 407 -21.35 -2.83 -9.54
CA ILE A 407 -20.42 -3.58 -8.70
C ILE A 407 -19.57 -2.60 -7.91
N ASP A 408 -19.59 -2.76 -6.60
CA ASP A 408 -18.71 -2.08 -5.65
C ASP A 408 -17.60 -3.02 -5.18
N GLY A 409 -16.53 -2.47 -4.61
CA GLY A 409 -15.42 -3.23 -4.06
C GLY A 409 -14.09 -2.49 -4.13
N GLU A 410 -13.12 -2.99 -3.40
CA GLU A 410 -11.82 -2.37 -3.22
C GLU A 410 -10.83 -2.71 -4.34
N LEU A 411 -10.23 -1.72 -4.94
CA LEU A 411 -9.40 -1.87 -6.13
C LEU A 411 -7.91 -1.78 -5.83
N PHE A 412 -7.21 -2.89 -5.93
CA PHE A 412 -5.75 -2.98 -5.79
C PHE A 412 -5.07 -3.05 -7.16
N TYR A 413 -4.10 -2.17 -7.39
CA TYR A 413 -3.37 -2.11 -8.64
C TYR A 413 -1.88 -2.42 -8.44
N GLY A 414 -1.33 -3.29 -9.27
CA GLY A 414 0.10 -3.48 -9.38
C GLY A 414 0.79 -2.25 -9.98
N ASN A 415 2.05 -2.05 -9.63
CA ASN A 415 2.88 -0.99 -10.19
C ASN A 415 3.10 -1.12 -11.71
N SER A 416 3.80 -0.18 -12.33
CA SER A 416 4.13 -0.11 -13.75
C SER A 416 2.93 0.24 -14.64
N SER A 417 2.50 -0.63 -15.56
CA SER A 417 1.41 -0.36 -16.50
C SER A 417 0.05 -0.37 -15.81
N SER A 418 -0.20 -1.34 -14.92
CA SER A 418 -1.52 -1.56 -14.30
C SER A 418 -2.06 -0.31 -13.60
N VAL A 419 -1.28 0.31 -12.68
CA VAL A 419 -1.71 1.53 -11.97
C VAL A 419 -1.98 2.70 -12.90
N ARG A 420 -1.26 2.81 -14.04
CA ARG A 420 -1.49 3.89 -15.01
C ARG A 420 -2.83 3.72 -15.72
N LEU A 421 -3.20 2.48 -16.04
CA LEU A 421 -4.50 2.16 -16.64
C LEU A 421 -5.64 2.36 -15.63
N GLY A 422 -5.45 1.98 -14.37
CA GLY A 422 -6.37 2.28 -13.29
C GLY A 422 -6.59 3.79 -13.13
N ASN A 423 -5.52 4.57 -13.13
CA ASN A 423 -5.58 6.02 -13.00
C ASN A 423 -6.30 6.71 -14.19
N ILE A 424 -6.39 6.05 -15.36
CA ILE A 424 -7.18 6.52 -16.52
C ILE A 424 -8.66 6.16 -16.38
N PHE A 425 -9.00 4.94 -15.97
CA PHE A 425 -10.34 4.40 -16.15
C PHE A 425 -11.14 4.14 -14.86
N SER A 426 -10.48 4.14 -13.69
CA SER A 426 -11.19 3.90 -12.44
C SER A 426 -12.13 5.05 -12.11
N ASP A 427 -13.31 4.70 -11.58
CA ASP A 427 -14.25 5.65 -10.99
C ASP A 427 -14.17 5.67 -9.46
N GLN A 428 -13.45 4.69 -8.87
CA GLN A 428 -13.25 4.52 -7.43
C GLN A 428 -11.79 4.76 -7.07
N TYR A 429 -11.52 4.89 -5.77
CA TYR A 429 -10.17 4.91 -5.23
C TYR A 429 -9.37 3.65 -5.66
N ILE A 430 -8.06 3.78 -5.81
CA ILE A 430 -7.18 2.64 -6.09
C ILE A 430 -6.06 2.54 -5.07
N TYR A 431 -5.95 1.38 -4.44
CA TYR A 431 -4.80 1.04 -3.61
C TYR A 431 -3.61 0.62 -4.45
N VAL A 432 -2.45 1.10 -4.10
CA VAL A 432 -1.21 0.74 -4.81
C VAL A 432 0.02 0.97 -3.94
N ASN A 433 1.00 0.07 -4.01
CA ASN A 433 2.28 0.21 -3.30
C ASN A 433 3.16 1.27 -4.00
N ARG A 434 2.92 2.56 -3.70
CA ARG A 434 3.58 3.71 -4.35
C ARG A 434 4.67 4.38 -3.53
N GLY A 435 4.97 3.88 -2.33
CA GLY A 435 6.08 4.36 -1.53
C GLY A 435 7.42 4.18 -2.25
N VAL A 436 7.75 2.94 -2.60
CA VAL A 436 8.98 2.58 -3.33
C VAL A 436 8.73 2.33 -4.82
N ASN A 437 7.53 1.93 -5.20
CA ASN A 437 7.12 1.54 -6.55
C ASN A 437 7.73 0.20 -7.02
N GLY A 438 8.02 -0.73 -6.12
CA GLY A 438 8.46 -2.08 -6.46
C GLY A 438 7.37 -2.89 -7.18
N ILE A 439 7.77 -3.96 -7.86
CA ILE A 439 6.82 -4.90 -8.49
C ILE A 439 6.47 -6.07 -7.57
N GLU A 440 7.23 -6.26 -6.51
CA GLU A 440 6.97 -7.22 -5.43
C GLU A 440 5.85 -6.74 -4.51
N GLY A 441 5.15 -7.67 -3.88
CA GLY A 441 4.26 -7.43 -2.77
C GLY A 441 2.87 -6.91 -3.09
N SER A 442 2.56 -6.52 -4.34
CA SER A 442 1.25 -5.97 -4.68
C SER A 442 0.11 -6.99 -4.46
N LEU A 443 0.33 -8.25 -4.82
CA LEU A 443 -0.64 -9.31 -4.60
C LEU A 443 -0.76 -9.64 -3.11
N SER A 444 0.38 -9.73 -2.39
CA SER A 444 0.40 -9.98 -0.94
C SER A 444 -0.33 -8.89 -0.15
N THR A 445 -0.22 -7.62 -0.59
CA THR A 445 -0.94 -6.49 0.01
C THR A 445 -2.46 -6.64 -0.18
N ALA A 446 -2.92 -6.95 -1.40
CA ALA A 446 -4.34 -7.19 -1.68
C ALA A 446 -4.89 -8.38 -0.88
N VAL A 447 -4.13 -9.48 -0.79
CA VAL A 447 -4.51 -10.65 0.03
C VAL A 447 -4.65 -10.28 1.50
N GLY A 448 -3.69 -9.52 2.06
CA GLY A 448 -3.74 -9.10 3.46
C GLY A 448 -4.93 -8.18 3.77
N TYR A 449 -5.24 -7.26 2.88
CA TYR A 449 -6.42 -6.41 2.98
C TYR A 449 -7.72 -7.23 2.93
N ALA A 450 -7.86 -8.11 1.93
CA ALA A 450 -9.05 -8.97 1.79
C ALA A 450 -9.33 -9.83 3.03
N VAL A 451 -8.28 -10.33 3.67
CA VAL A 451 -8.41 -11.09 4.92
C VAL A 451 -8.82 -10.19 6.09
N ALA A 452 -8.32 -8.95 6.14
CA ALA A 452 -8.67 -8.02 7.21
C ALA A 452 -10.13 -7.57 7.15
N GLN A 453 -10.71 -7.46 5.95
CA GLN A 453 -12.12 -7.09 5.72
C GLN A 453 -13.11 -8.24 5.99
N GLN A 454 -12.65 -9.44 6.32
CA GLN A 454 -13.49 -10.57 6.77
C GLN A 454 -14.68 -10.88 5.84
N GLU A 455 -14.50 -10.81 4.53
CA GLU A 455 -15.53 -11.05 3.49
C GLU A 455 -16.65 -9.99 3.43
N GLU A 456 -16.52 -8.84 4.11
CA GLU A 456 -17.53 -7.78 4.07
C GLU A 456 -17.54 -7.06 2.71
N GLU A 457 -16.38 -6.98 2.02
CA GLU A 457 -16.20 -6.29 0.75
C GLU A 457 -15.41 -7.13 -0.25
N ASP A 458 -15.77 -7.04 -1.52
CA ASP A 458 -15.01 -7.67 -2.60
C ASP A 458 -13.69 -6.91 -2.85
N VAL A 459 -12.61 -7.66 -3.08
CA VAL A 459 -11.28 -7.11 -3.36
C VAL A 459 -10.81 -7.53 -4.73
N TYR A 460 -10.60 -6.57 -5.61
CA TYR A 460 -10.13 -6.77 -6.98
C TYR A 460 -8.66 -6.38 -7.11
N CYS A 461 -7.79 -7.33 -7.43
CA CYS A 461 -6.37 -7.09 -7.67
C CYS A 461 -6.05 -7.10 -9.17
N ILE A 462 -5.77 -5.95 -9.76
CA ILE A 462 -5.41 -5.77 -11.16
C ILE A 462 -3.88 -5.69 -11.26
N ILE A 463 -3.25 -6.72 -11.79
CA ILE A 463 -1.79 -6.90 -11.67
C ILE A 463 -1.17 -7.37 -12.99
N GLY A 464 0.05 -6.92 -13.29
CA GLY A 464 0.84 -7.43 -14.41
C GLY A 464 1.51 -8.77 -14.10
N ASP A 465 1.87 -9.51 -15.15
CA ASP A 465 2.46 -10.85 -15.08
C ASP A 465 3.74 -10.93 -14.25
N LEU A 466 4.71 -10.06 -14.47
CA LEU A 466 5.96 -10.06 -13.70
C LEU A 466 5.72 -9.81 -12.22
N SER A 467 4.81 -8.88 -11.87
CA SER A 467 4.45 -8.63 -10.49
C SER A 467 3.76 -9.84 -9.86
N PHE A 468 2.83 -10.48 -10.58
CA PHE A 468 2.12 -11.66 -10.13
C PHE A 468 3.07 -12.84 -9.86
N PHE A 469 3.88 -13.20 -10.87
CA PHE A 469 4.81 -14.33 -10.72
C PHE A 469 5.90 -14.09 -9.69
N TYR A 470 6.33 -12.83 -9.53
CA TYR A 470 7.29 -12.47 -8.49
C TYR A 470 6.69 -12.57 -7.08
N ASP A 471 5.39 -12.35 -6.92
CA ASP A 471 4.68 -12.36 -5.64
C ASP A 471 3.68 -13.53 -5.49
N GLN A 472 3.79 -14.57 -6.33
CA GLN A 472 2.87 -15.72 -6.34
C GLN A 472 2.75 -16.44 -5.00
N ASN A 473 3.77 -16.34 -4.12
CA ASN A 473 3.74 -16.93 -2.79
C ASN A 473 2.69 -16.26 -1.86
N ALA A 474 2.13 -15.12 -2.25
CA ALA A 474 0.93 -14.55 -1.62
C ALA A 474 -0.24 -15.55 -1.58
N LEU A 475 -0.32 -16.43 -2.56
CA LEU A 475 -1.36 -17.45 -2.67
C LEU A 475 -1.04 -18.72 -1.86
N TRP A 476 0.22 -18.86 -1.42
CA TRP A 476 0.67 -19.99 -0.61
C TRP A 476 0.48 -19.72 0.89
N ASN A 477 -0.77 -19.59 1.30
CA ASN A 477 -1.14 -19.49 2.70
C ASN A 477 -2.58 -19.99 2.90
N GLU A 478 -2.94 -20.36 4.13
CA GLU A 478 -4.26 -20.90 4.45
C GLU A 478 -5.30 -19.81 4.78
N ASN A 479 -4.91 -18.52 4.67
CA ASN A 479 -5.76 -17.37 5.01
C ASN A 479 -6.43 -16.75 3.76
N LEU A 480 -6.29 -17.35 2.57
CA LEU A 480 -6.92 -16.79 1.36
C LEU A 480 -8.43 -16.62 1.55
N SER A 481 -8.89 -15.40 1.34
CA SER A 481 -10.29 -15.05 1.44
C SER A 481 -11.03 -15.26 0.12
N PRO A 482 -12.28 -15.75 0.13
CA PRO A 482 -13.07 -15.97 -1.08
C PRO A 482 -13.49 -14.67 -1.79
N ASN A 483 -13.44 -13.52 -1.13
CA ASN A 483 -13.75 -12.20 -1.70
C ASN A 483 -12.61 -11.64 -2.59
N LEU A 484 -11.48 -12.36 -2.73
CA LEU A 484 -10.36 -11.94 -3.57
C LEU A 484 -10.58 -12.34 -5.04
N SER A 485 -10.55 -11.36 -5.94
CA SER A 485 -10.62 -11.54 -7.39
C SER A 485 -9.40 -10.93 -8.07
N ILE A 486 -8.72 -11.68 -8.95
CA ILE A 486 -7.45 -11.27 -9.57
C ILE A 486 -7.63 -11.12 -11.08
N LEU A 487 -7.47 -9.91 -11.61
CA LEU A 487 -7.35 -9.64 -13.05
C LEU A 487 -5.87 -9.59 -13.42
N LEU A 488 -5.36 -10.66 -13.99
CA LEU A 488 -3.97 -10.79 -14.40
C LEU A 488 -3.78 -10.33 -15.85
N LEU A 489 -3.01 -9.26 -16.03
CA LEU A 489 -2.66 -8.71 -17.34
C LEU A 489 -1.34 -9.32 -17.82
N ASN A 490 -1.41 -10.40 -18.60
CA ASN A 490 -0.24 -11.17 -19.05
C ASN A 490 0.09 -10.84 -20.51
N ASN A 491 1.15 -10.06 -20.73
CA ASN A 491 1.70 -9.83 -22.06
C ASN A 491 3.08 -10.49 -22.28
N GLY A 492 3.47 -11.38 -21.38
CA GLY A 492 4.70 -12.16 -21.45
C GLY A 492 5.96 -11.38 -21.11
N GLY A 493 5.87 -10.33 -20.27
CA GLY A 493 7.04 -9.59 -19.81
C GLY A 493 6.79 -8.15 -19.40
N GLY A 494 7.85 -7.36 -19.28
CA GLY A 494 7.80 -5.95 -18.90
C GLY A 494 7.34 -5.04 -20.05
N GLY A 495 6.04 -4.98 -20.34
CA GLY A 495 5.45 -4.21 -21.44
C GLY A 495 5.82 -2.72 -21.47
N ILE A 496 6.07 -2.11 -20.30
CA ILE A 496 6.51 -0.70 -20.21
C ILE A 496 7.81 -0.44 -20.98
N PHE A 497 8.69 -1.43 -21.12
CA PHE A 497 9.97 -1.29 -21.83
C PHE A 497 9.79 -1.13 -23.35
N HIS A 498 8.64 -1.56 -23.91
CA HIS A 498 8.28 -1.35 -25.31
C HIS A 498 7.84 0.10 -25.60
N GLN A 499 7.49 0.86 -24.57
CA GLN A 499 7.07 2.26 -24.66
C GLN A 499 8.23 3.24 -24.48
N LEU A 500 9.43 2.78 -24.05
CA LEU A 500 10.56 3.66 -23.79
C LEU A 500 11.33 4.01 -25.07
N PRO A 501 11.45 5.31 -25.43
CA PRO A 501 12.16 5.73 -26.62
C PRO A 501 13.61 5.25 -26.62
N GLY A 502 14.02 4.63 -27.73
CA GLY A 502 15.40 4.20 -27.95
C GLY A 502 15.75 2.82 -27.38
N LEU A 503 14.99 2.28 -26.45
CA LEU A 503 15.27 0.94 -25.88
C LEU A 503 15.08 -0.18 -26.92
N GLY A 504 14.21 -0.02 -27.91
CA GLY A 504 14.06 -0.94 -29.05
C GLY A 504 15.32 -1.14 -29.89
N ARG A 505 16.36 -0.29 -29.71
CA ARG A 505 17.67 -0.48 -30.36
C ARG A 505 18.54 -1.52 -29.66
N SER A 506 18.19 -1.91 -28.42
CA SER A 506 18.93 -2.95 -27.71
C SER A 506 18.48 -4.33 -28.16
N PRO A 507 19.39 -5.19 -28.64
CA PRO A 507 19.06 -6.58 -28.98
C PRO A 507 18.71 -7.43 -27.76
N TYR A 508 18.89 -6.89 -26.57
CA TYR A 508 18.64 -7.54 -25.27
C TYR A 508 17.36 -7.03 -24.61
N ARG A 509 16.59 -6.16 -25.27
CA ARG A 509 15.36 -5.60 -24.70
C ARG A 509 14.45 -6.70 -24.18
N ASP A 510 14.09 -7.66 -25.02
CA ASP A 510 13.09 -8.67 -24.68
C ASP A 510 13.66 -9.76 -23.75
N SER A 511 14.85 -10.28 -24.09
CA SER A 511 15.42 -11.43 -23.37
C SER A 511 15.97 -11.11 -21.95
N ALA A 512 16.45 -9.88 -21.71
CA ALA A 512 17.11 -9.55 -20.47
C ALA A 512 16.48 -8.36 -19.73
N ILE A 513 16.05 -7.30 -20.45
CA ILE A 513 15.55 -6.08 -19.83
C ILE A 513 14.06 -6.20 -19.54
N ALA A 514 13.26 -6.68 -20.50
CA ALA A 514 11.82 -6.88 -20.35
C ALA A 514 11.46 -8.24 -19.73
N ALA A 515 12.45 -9.09 -19.46
CA ALA A 515 12.26 -10.41 -18.85
C ALA A 515 11.16 -11.24 -19.52
N GLN A 516 11.21 -11.34 -20.86
CA GLN A 516 10.21 -12.03 -21.66
C GLN A 516 10.02 -13.49 -21.22
N HIS A 517 8.78 -13.94 -21.12
CA HIS A 517 8.39 -15.29 -20.70
C HIS A 517 7.13 -15.79 -21.40
N THR A 518 6.79 -17.06 -21.18
CA THR A 518 5.56 -17.72 -21.67
C THR A 518 4.80 -18.40 -20.53
N THR A 519 5.01 -17.94 -19.29
CA THR A 519 4.41 -18.54 -18.10
C THR A 519 2.92 -18.16 -18.00
N SER A 520 2.08 -19.11 -17.60
CA SER A 520 0.67 -18.92 -17.27
C SER A 520 0.41 -19.19 -15.80
N ALA A 521 -0.59 -18.53 -15.25
CA ALA A 521 -1.05 -18.70 -13.86
C ALA A 521 -1.89 -19.97 -13.65
N GLU A 522 -2.31 -20.69 -14.71
CA GLU A 522 -3.23 -21.83 -14.63
C GLU A 522 -2.77 -22.89 -13.62
N GLY A 523 -1.51 -23.33 -13.70
CA GLY A 523 -0.96 -24.35 -12.79
C GLY A 523 -0.88 -23.88 -11.34
N ILE A 524 -0.65 -22.56 -11.11
CA ILE A 524 -0.65 -21.96 -9.78
C ILE A 524 -2.07 -21.98 -9.20
N CYS A 525 -3.05 -21.54 -9.98
CA CYS A 525 -4.46 -21.56 -9.59
C CYS A 525 -4.94 -22.95 -9.22
N GLN A 526 -4.58 -23.97 -10.03
CA GLN A 526 -4.90 -25.38 -9.74
C GLN A 526 -4.28 -25.88 -8.44
N SER A 527 -3.06 -25.41 -8.10
CA SER A 527 -2.36 -25.82 -6.88
C SER A 527 -2.97 -25.23 -5.60
N HIS A 528 -3.70 -24.13 -5.73
CA HIS A 528 -4.26 -23.38 -4.60
C HIS A 528 -5.79 -23.32 -4.58
N ASP A 529 -6.46 -24.19 -5.35
CA ASP A 529 -7.93 -24.26 -5.46
C ASP A 529 -8.59 -22.92 -5.86
N ILE A 530 -7.92 -22.13 -6.74
CA ILE A 530 -8.40 -20.85 -7.30
C ILE A 530 -9.13 -21.11 -8.61
N VAL A 531 -10.31 -20.50 -8.81
CA VAL A 531 -11.05 -20.60 -10.06
C VAL A 531 -10.26 -19.87 -11.15
N TYR A 532 -9.85 -20.58 -12.20
CA TYR A 532 -9.07 -20.03 -13.30
C TYR A 532 -9.94 -19.76 -14.54
N LEU A 533 -9.81 -18.55 -15.09
CA LEU A 533 -10.40 -18.11 -16.34
C LEU A 533 -9.30 -17.53 -17.25
N SER A 534 -9.47 -17.59 -18.57
CA SER A 534 -8.52 -16.97 -19.51
C SER A 534 -9.24 -16.26 -20.64
N ALA A 535 -8.56 -15.27 -21.25
CA ALA A 535 -9.04 -14.52 -22.40
C ALA A 535 -7.88 -14.15 -23.34
N HIS A 536 -8.06 -14.36 -24.67
CA HIS A 536 -7.08 -14.09 -25.71
C HIS A 536 -7.59 -13.12 -26.80
N ASN A 537 -8.83 -12.66 -26.69
CA ASN A 537 -9.45 -11.71 -27.61
C ASN A 537 -10.62 -10.99 -26.91
N THR A 538 -11.21 -10.01 -27.58
CA THR A 538 -12.27 -9.16 -27.04
C THR A 538 -13.53 -9.94 -26.64
N GLU A 539 -13.91 -10.97 -27.39
CA GLU A 539 -15.09 -11.78 -27.07
C GLU A 539 -14.88 -12.62 -25.82
N GLU A 540 -13.71 -13.28 -25.73
CA GLU A 540 -13.33 -14.06 -24.55
C GLU A 540 -13.14 -13.16 -23.32
N LEU A 541 -12.59 -11.94 -23.47
CA LEU A 541 -12.47 -10.96 -22.41
C LEU A 541 -13.84 -10.60 -21.82
N THR A 542 -14.82 -10.28 -22.68
CA THR A 542 -16.17 -9.92 -22.21
C THR A 542 -16.81 -11.08 -21.47
N LYS A 543 -16.79 -12.30 -22.04
CA LYS A 543 -17.34 -13.50 -21.38
C LYS A 543 -16.56 -13.88 -20.11
N GLY A 544 -15.25 -13.66 -20.13
CA GLY A 544 -14.39 -13.90 -18.97
C GLY A 544 -14.75 -12.96 -17.81
N LEU A 545 -14.92 -11.66 -18.08
CA LEU A 545 -15.33 -10.67 -17.08
C LEU A 545 -16.77 -10.91 -16.55
N GLU A 546 -17.72 -11.33 -17.41
CA GLU A 546 -19.06 -11.72 -16.95
C GLU A 546 -19.00 -12.86 -15.93
N ARG A 547 -18.15 -13.87 -16.17
CA ARG A 547 -17.96 -14.98 -15.23
C ARG A 547 -17.16 -14.57 -13.99
N PHE A 548 -16.20 -13.69 -14.15
CA PHE A 548 -15.35 -13.16 -13.09
C PHE A 548 -16.16 -12.40 -12.04
N PHE A 549 -17.04 -11.51 -12.47
CA PHE A 549 -17.92 -10.74 -11.57
C PHE A 549 -19.09 -11.55 -11.00
N ASN A 550 -19.48 -12.66 -11.63
CA ASN A 550 -20.55 -13.54 -11.15
C ASN A 550 -20.00 -14.83 -10.50
N ALA A 551 -18.72 -14.86 -10.11
CA ALA A 551 -18.15 -16.04 -9.47
C ALA A 551 -18.71 -16.19 -8.05
N GLU A 552 -19.55 -17.23 -7.84
CA GLU A 552 -20.09 -17.57 -6.51
C GLU A 552 -19.08 -18.33 -5.64
N GLU A 553 -18.00 -18.85 -6.25
CA GLU A 553 -16.92 -19.58 -5.60
C GLU A 553 -15.63 -18.80 -5.83
N GLY A 554 -15.05 -18.25 -4.77
CA GLY A 554 -13.79 -17.52 -4.85
C GLY A 554 -12.67 -18.24 -4.05
N PRO A 555 -11.42 -17.78 -4.17
CA PRO A 555 -10.93 -16.71 -5.05
C PRO A 555 -10.96 -17.09 -6.53
N VAL A 556 -11.04 -16.06 -7.39
CA VAL A 556 -11.06 -16.23 -8.85
C VAL A 556 -9.92 -15.46 -9.51
N LEU A 557 -9.34 -16.01 -10.58
CA LEU A 557 -8.35 -15.33 -11.41
C LEU A 557 -8.76 -15.37 -12.88
N LEU A 558 -8.83 -14.19 -13.51
CA LEU A 558 -8.96 -14.04 -14.96
C LEU A 558 -7.61 -13.60 -15.56
N GLU A 559 -6.96 -14.46 -16.31
CA GLU A 559 -5.72 -14.19 -17.03
C GLU A 559 -6.02 -13.67 -18.44
N VAL A 560 -5.66 -12.41 -18.71
CA VAL A 560 -5.86 -11.75 -20.01
C VAL A 560 -4.54 -11.74 -20.76
N PHE A 561 -4.44 -12.56 -21.80
CA PHE A 561 -3.24 -12.65 -22.66
C PHE A 561 -3.26 -11.57 -23.72
N THR A 562 -2.24 -10.73 -23.75
CA THR A 562 -2.05 -9.69 -24.76
C THR A 562 -0.65 -9.78 -25.36
N ASN A 563 -0.32 -8.85 -26.24
CA ASN A 563 1.00 -8.75 -26.86
C ASN A 563 1.64 -7.40 -26.50
N PRO A 564 2.91 -7.33 -26.07
CA PRO A 564 3.53 -6.10 -25.60
C PRO A 564 3.66 -5.01 -26.67
N GLU A 565 3.82 -5.38 -27.96
CA GLU A 565 3.82 -4.43 -29.08
C GLU A 565 2.43 -3.84 -29.30
N ASP A 566 1.37 -4.66 -29.26
CA ASP A 566 -0.01 -4.21 -29.41
C ASP A 566 -0.44 -3.32 -28.21
N ASP A 567 -0.01 -3.65 -27.00
CA ASP A 567 -0.22 -2.83 -25.81
C ASP A 567 0.43 -1.45 -25.93
N ALA A 568 1.69 -1.41 -26.38
CA ALA A 568 2.42 -0.16 -26.60
C ALA A 568 1.76 0.68 -27.70
N GLN A 569 1.33 0.05 -28.80
CA GLN A 569 0.66 0.74 -29.90
C GLN A 569 -0.73 1.26 -29.48
N ALA A 570 -1.50 0.47 -28.74
CA ALA A 570 -2.81 0.89 -28.24
C ALA A 570 -2.71 2.13 -27.34
N LEU A 571 -1.70 2.18 -26.47
CA LEU A 571 -1.47 3.33 -25.60
C LEU A 571 -0.96 4.55 -26.39
N GLN A 572 -0.11 4.34 -27.41
CA GLN A 572 0.33 5.42 -28.30
C GLN A 572 -0.85 6.01 -29.08
N ASP A 573 -1.68 5.15 -29.72
CA ASP A 573 -2.89 5.57 -30.46
C ASP A 573 -3.84 6.34 -29.54
N TYR A 574 -3.98 5.88 -28.27
CA TYR A 574 -4.78 6.54 -27.26
C TYR A 574 -4.33 7.99 -27.03
N TYR A 575 -3.06 8.20 -26.69
CA TYR A 575 -2.55 9.55 -26.41
C TYR A 575 -2.44 10.45 -27.67
N GLN A 576 -2.34 9.87 -28.87
CA GLN A 576 -2.39 10.63 -30.13
C GLN A 576 -3.80 11.16 -30.44
N SER A 577 -4.83 10.66 -29.76
CA SER A 577 -6.21 11.11 -29.95
C SER A 577 -6.51 12.45 -29.24
N PHE A 578 -5.61 12.90 -28.37
CA PHE A 578 -5.69 14.16 -27.63
C PHE A 578 -4.77 15.23 -28.21
#